data_8bb8d3bded3c27e9ee311501073cce62
#
_entry.id   8bb8d3bded3c27e9ee311501073cce62
#
_cell.length_a   1.000
_cell.length_b   1.000
_cell.length_c   1.000
_cell.angle_alpha   90.00
_cell.angle_beta   90.00
_cell.angle_gamma   90.00
#
_symmetry.space_group_name_H-M   'P 1'
#
loop_
_entity.id
_entity.type
_entity.pdbx_description
1 polymer ?
#
loop_
_entity_poly.entity_id
_entity_poly.type
_entity_poly.pdbx_seq_one_letter_code
_entity_poly.pdbx_strand_id
1 'polypeptide(L)'
;MASAGSNPHTPDTRQATTSAKIVVAGGFGVGKTTFVGSVSEIVPLTTEAVMTEASVGVDDLSATPGKVTTTVAMDFGRVSLDQDLILYLFGTPGQHRFWFMWDDLVRGAIGAVVLVDTRRLADAFASIDFFDDRQLPYIVALNCFDGMLHHRIEDVRDALTIDDSIPIVTCDARTKESTKHALITLVEHAMRQWMTVGA
;
A
#
# COMPACT_ATOMS: atom_id res chain seq x y z
N MET A 1 -34.12 7.85 -57.09
CA MET A 1 -33.19 8.78 -56.38
C MET A 1 -33.42 8.56 -54.92
N ALA A 2 -32.55 7.76 -54.30
CA ALA A 2 -32.58 7.49 -52.86
C ALA A 2 -31.39 8.21 -52.22
N SER A 3 -31.68 9.19 -51.34
CA SER A 3 -30.66 9.95 -50.61
C SER A 3 -30.19 9.13 -49.42
N ALA A 4 -28.92 8.78 -49.40
CA ALA A 4 -28.27 8.12 -48.26
C ALA A 4 -28.04 9.18 -47.17
N GLY A 5 -28.71 9.02 -46.03
CA GLY A 5 -28.48 9.80 -44.83
C GLY A 5 -27.19 9.29 -44.15
N SER A 6 -26.19 10.14 -44.14
CA SER A 6 -24.95 9.91 -43.37
C SER A 6 -25.24 10.13 -41.89
N ASN A 7 -25.18 9.07 -41.11
CA ASN A 7 -25.19 9.18 -39.64
C ASN A 7 -23.87 9.83 -39.17
N PRO A 8 -23.88 10.90 -38.36
CA PRO A 8 -22.70 11.44 -37.77
C PRO A 8 -22.19 10.47 -36.71
N HIS A 9 -20.98 9.96 -36.93
CA HIS A 9 -20.23 9.17 -35.98
C HIS A 9 -19.89 10.06 -34.77
N THR A 10 -20.63 9.90 -33.67
CA THR A 10 -20.28 10.51 -32.39
C THR A 10 -18.98 9.85 -31.91
N PRO A 11 -17.90 10.61 -31.67
CA PRO A 11 -16.69 10.01 -31.11
C PRO A 11 -17.02 9.51 -29.71
N ASP A 12 -16.81 8.20 -29.51
CA ASP A 12 -16.89 7.54 -28.21
C ASP A 12 -15.74 8.09 -27.35
N THR A 13 -16.02 9.14 -26.59
CA THR A 13 -15.10 9.71 -25.59
C THR A 13 -15.04 8.74 -24.42
N ARG A 14 -14.37 7.60 -24.61
CA ARG A 14 -13.92 6.80 -23.46
C ARG A 14 -12.91 7.64 -22.71
N GLN A 15 -13.31 8.17 -21.57
CA GLN A 15 -12.39 8.78 -20.61
C GLN A 15 -11.28 7.74 -20.33
N ALA A 16 -10.03 8.16 -20.52
CA ALA A 16 -8.87 7.28 -20.31
C ALA A 16 -8.79 6.95 -18.82
N THR A 17 -9.03 5.69 -18.46
CA THR A 17 -8.90 5.22 -17.09
C THR A 17 -7.44 5.35 -16.65
N THR A 18 -7.18 6.13 -15.62
CA THR A 18 -5.87 6.27 -14.99
C THR A 18 -5.67 5.16 -13.98
N SER A 19 -4.48 4.56 -13.96
CA SER A 19 -4.13 3.58 -12.95
C SER A 19 -2.92 4.01 -12.15
N ALA A 20 -2.93 3.72 -10.85
CA ALA A 20 -1.83 4.04 -9.97
C ALA A 20 -1.49 2.84 -9.06
N LYS A 21 -0.22 2.71 -8.74
CA LYS A 21 0.31 1.69 -7.84
C LYS A 21 0.47 2.28 -6.45
N ILE A 22 -0.01 1.57 -5.44
CA ILE A 22 0.14 1.91 -4.03
C ILE A 22 0.75 0.72 -3.29
N VAL A 23 1.65 1.01 -2.37
CA VAL A 23 2.25 0.03 -1.47
C VAL A 23 1.57 0.10 -0.11
N VAL A 24 1.26 -1.06 0.49
CA VAL A 24 0.76 -1.17 1.86
C VAL A 24 1.83 -1.84 2.70
N ALA A 25 2.43 -1.07 3.60
CA ALA A 25 3.55 -1.47 4.44
C ALA A 25 3.20 -1.48 5.93
N GLY A 26 4.13 -1.93 6.76
CA GLY A 26 4.00 -2.01 8.21
C GLY A 26 4.46 -3.35 8.77
N GLY A 27 4.53 -3.46 10.09
CA GLY A 27 5.03 -4.62 10.82
C GLY A 27 4.29 -5.93 10.54
N PHE A 28 4.86 -7.02 11.03
CA PHE A 28 4.21 -8.33 10.92
C PHE A 28 2.89 -8.36 11.74
N GLY A 29 1.81 -8.86 11.12
CA GLY A 29 0.49 -8.98 11.79
C GLY A 29 -0.24 -7.65 12.00
N VAL A 30 0.23 -6.52 11.43
CA VAL A 30 -0.41 -5.19 11.58
C VAL A 30 -1.74 -5.06 10.83
N GLY A 31 -2.09 -6.02 9.95
CA GLY A 31 -3.35 -6.03 9.22
C GLY A 31 -3.25 -5.70 7.72
N LYS A 32 -2.07 -5.78 7.10
CA LYS A 32 -1.89 -5.48 5.65
C LYS A 32 -2.80 -6.31 4.75
N THR A 33 -2.80 -7.64 4.94
CA THR A 33 -3.67 -8.57 4.19
C THR A 33 -5.15 -8.23 4.37
N THR A 34 -5.54 -7.88 5.61
CA THR A 34 -6.91 -7.47 5.93
C THR A 34 -7.26 -6.15 5.23
N PHE A 35 -6.35 -5.17 5.27
CA PHE A 35 -6.51 -3.87 4.61
C PHE A 35 -6.72 -4.02 3.11
N VAL A 36 -5.83 -4.76 2.43
CA VAL A 36 -5.95 -5.02 0.98
C VAL A 36 -7.24 -5.79 0.67
N GLY A 37 -7.55 -6.83 1.46
CA GLY A 37 -8.72 -7.66 1.25
C GLY A 37 -10.05 -6.93 1.46
N SER A 38 -10.12 -6.00 2.42
CA SER A 38 -11.37 -5.29 2.75
C SER A 38 -11.84 -4.36 1.64
N VAL A 39 -10.92 -3.81 0.85
CA VAL A 39 -11.22 -2.82 -0.20
C VAL A 39 -11.14 -3.40 -1.60
N SER A 40 -10.44 -4.51 -1.80
CA SER A 40 -10.20 -5.10 -3.11
C SER A 40 -11.51 -5.55 -3.77
N GLU A 41 -11.67 -5.20 -5.06
CA GLU A 41 -12.77 -5.62 -5.94
C GLU A 41 -12.52 -6.98 -6.60
N ILE A 42 -11.31 -7.48 -6.46
CA ILE A 42 -10.91 -8.82 -6.91
C ILE A 42 -10.54 -9.67 -5.69
N VAL A 43 -10.61 -10.98 -5.84
CA VAL A 43 -10.06 -11.89 -4.82
C VAL A 43 -8.57 -11.57 -4.69
N PRO A 44 -8.08 -11.20 -3.48
CA PRO A 44 -6.67 -10.91 -3.31
C PRO A 44 -5.81 -12.08 -3.76
N LEU A 45 -4.81 -11.79 -4.59
CA LEU A 45 -3.85 -12.80 -5.02
C LEU A 45 -2.71 -12.82 -4.01
N THR A 46 -2.49 -13.97 -3.41
CA THR A 46 -1.27 -14.23 -2.64
C THR A 46 -0.26 -14.85 -3.58
N THR A 47 0.81 -14.13 -3.89
CA THR A 47 1.85 -14.62 -4.79
C THR A 47 2.94 -15.33 -3.99
N GLU A 48 3.35 -16.49 -4.47
CA GLU A 48 4.54 -17.20 -3.98
C GLU A 48 5.74 -16.74 -4.81
N ALA A 49 6.69 -16.03 -4.17
CA ALA A 49 7.95 -15.68 -4.80
C ALA A 49 9.04 -16.71 -4.43
N VAL A 50 9.78 -17.16 -5.43
CA VAL A 50 10.93 -18.05 -5.23
C VAL A 50 12.09 -17.19 -4.71
N MET A 51 12.68 -17.58 -3.58
CA MET A 51 13.87 -16.91 -3.04
C MET A 51 15.07 -17.19 -3.95
N THR A 52 15.78 -16.12 -4.32
CA THR A 52 17.11 -16.22 -4.96
C THR A 52 18.19 -16.46 -3.93
N GLU A 53 19.41 -16.86 -4.35
CA GLU A 53 20.57 -17.19 -3.50
C GLU A 53 20.96 -16.11 -2.48
N ALA A 54 20.51 -14.87 -2.64
CA ALA A 54 20.79 -13.75 -1.74
C ALA A 54 20.21 -13.90 -0.32
N SER A 55 19.28 -14.84 -0.11
CA SER A 55 18.64 -15.11 1.20
C SER A 55 19.18 -16.37 1.88
N VAL A 56 20.12 -17.08 1.24
CA VAL A 56 20.79 -18.25 1.82
C VAL A 56 21.76 -17.77 2.89
N GLY A 57 21.45 -18.02 4.15
CA GLY A 57 22.30 -17.66 5.30
C GLY A 57 21.59 -16.96 6.44
N VAL A 58 20.31 -16.60 6.27
CA VAL A 58 19.50 -15.94 7.30
C VAL A 58 18.51 -16.92 7.96
N ASP A 59 18.21 -18.04 7.32
CA ASP A 59 17.30 -19.07 7.86
C ASP A 59 18.05 -20.30 8.33
N ASP A 60 17.68 -20.80 9.51
CA ASP A 60 18.12 -22.12 10.01
C ASP A 60 17.43 -23.23 9.20
N LEU A 61 18.12 -23.74 8.19
CA LEU A 61 17.66 -24.84 7.31
C LEU A 61 17.85 -26.22 7.93
N SER A 62 18.24 -26.33 9.20
CA SER A 62 18.54 -27.60 9.87
C SER A 62 17.35 -28.57 9.93
N ALA A 63 16.12 -28.04 9.87
CA ALA A 63 14.88 -28.84 9.94
C ALA A 63 14.37 -29.36 8.57
N THR A 64 14.86 -28.83 7.43
CA THR A 64 14.41 -29.22 6.08
C THR A 64 15.52 -29.16 5.05
N PRO A 65 16.46 -30.15 5.04
CA PRO A 65 17.50 -30.23 4.03
C PRO A 65 16.90 -30.42 2.63
N GLY A 66 17.16 -29.48 1.73
CA GLY A 66 16.73 -29.55 0.34
C GLY A 66 15.60 -28.60 -0.09
N LYS A 67 15.06 -27.76 0.80
CA LYS A 67 14.08 -26.73 0.41
C LYS A 67 14.81 -25.42 0.13
N VAL A 68 15.11 -25.15 -1.14
CA VAL A 68 15.81 -23.93 -1.60
C VAL A 68 14.81 -22.76 -1.83
N THR A 69 13.52 -23.00 -1.62
CA THR A 69 12.47 -22.01 -1.90
C THR A 69 11.64 -21.72 -0.66
N THR A 70 11.59 -20.48 -0.25
CA THR A 70 10.61 -20.00 0.73
C THR A 70 9.52 -19.22 0.00
N THR A 71 8.28 -19.57 0.29
CA THR A 71 7.12 -18.82 -0.21
C THR A 71 7.05 -17.48 0.51
N VAL A 72 7.09 -16.39 -0.24
CA VAL A 72 6.82 -15.05 0.27
C VAL A 72 5.39 -14.70 -0.11
N ALA A 73 4.54 -14.58 0.89
CA ALA A 73 3.18 -14.10 0.69
C ALA A 73 3.20 -12.58 0.49
N MET A 74 2.75 -12.14 -0.69
CA MET A 74 2.46 -10.74 -0.98
C MET A 74 0.98 -10.62 -1.30
N ASP A 75 0.35 -9.62 -0.73
CA ASP A 75 -1.05 -9.31 -1.01
C ASP A 75 -1.13 -8.42 -2.24
N PHE A 76 -1.99 -8.77 -3.18
CA PHE A 76 -2.31 -7.94 -4.32
C PHE A 76 -3.82 -7.70 -4.38
N GLY A 77 -4.22 -6.44 -4.53
CA GLY A 77 -5.61 -6.04 -4.66
C GLY A 77 -5.81 -4.96 -5.71
N ARG A 78 -7.06 -4.78 -6.12
CA ARG A 78 -7.49 -3.74 -7.05
C ARG A 78 -8.72 -3.05 -6.51
N VAL A 79 -8.76 -1.73 -6.57
CA VAL A 79 -9.92 -0.92 -6.18
C VAL A 79 -10.11 0.25 -7.12
N SER A 80 -11.37 0.51 -7.51
CA SER A 80 -11.74 1.73 -8.22
C SER A 80 -12.11 2.80 -7.20
N LEU A 81 -11.41 3.92 -7.19
CA LEU A 81 -11.76 5.06 -6.33
C LEU A 81 -12.86 5.91 -6.96
N ASP A 82 -12.80 6.10 -8.28
CA ASP A 82 -13.77 6.80 -9.09
C ASP A 82 -13.90 6.10 -10.45
N GLN A 83 -14.75 6.61 -11.36
CA GLN A 83 -14.98 6.04 -12.68
C GLN A 83 -13.70 5.94 -13.51
N ASP A 84 -12.74 6.85 -13.26
CA ASP A 84 -11.52 7.01 -14.05
C ASP A 84 -10.22 6.68 -13.30
N LEU A 85 -10.28 6.31 -12.00
CA LEU A 85 -9.10 6.02 -11.20
C LEU A 85 -9.12 4.63 -10.59
N ILE A 86 -8.19 3.78 -11.04
CA ILE A 86 -7.96 2.44 -10.52
C ILE A 86 -6.68 2.43 -9.70
N LEU A 87 -6.74 1.89 -8.48
CA LEU A 87 -5.57 1.66 -7.66
C LEU A 87 -5.23 0.16 -7.64
N TYR A 88 -3.96 -0.14 -7.84
CA TYR A 88 -3.35 -1.44 -7.61
C TYR A 88 -2.61 -1.42 -6.29
N LEU A 89 -3.02 -2.28 -5.36
CA LEU A 89 -2.49 -2.36 -4.01
C LEU A 89 -1.52 -3.54 -3.89
N PHE A 90 -0.34 -3.28 -3.33
CA PHE A 90 0.68 -4.28 -3.09
C PHE A 90 1.05 -4.28 -1.61
N GLY A 91 0.71 -5.34 -0.88
CA GLY A 91 1.13 -5.53 0.50
C GLY A 91 2.59 -5.98 0.58
N THR A 92 3.42 -5.28 1.37
CA THR A 92 4.79 -5.72 1.59
C THR A 92 4.85 -6.90 2.56
N PRO A 93 5.83 -7.80 2.39
CA PRO A 93 6.16 -8.76 3.43
C PRO A 93 6.53 -8.02 4.73
N GLY A 94 5.91 -8.41 5.85
CA GLY A 94 6.16 -7.75 7.14
C GLY A 94 7.39 -8.25 7.89
N GLN A 95 8.09 -9.28 7.40
CA GLN A 95 9.28 -9.86 8.01
C GLN A 95 10.54 -9.21 7.45
N HIS A 96 11.50 -8.84 8.30
CA HIS A 96 12.74 -8.16 7.93
C HIS A 96 13.57 -8.91 6.86
N ARG A 97 13.57 -10.23 6.89
CA ARG A 97 14.29 -11.07 5.92
C ARG A 97 13.85 -10.87 4.47
N PHE A 98 12.68 -10.27 4.22
CA PHE A 98 12.14 -10.01 2.87
C PHE A 98 12.26 -8.56 2.42
N TRP A 99 12.96 -7.72 3.16
CA TRP A 99 13.10 -6.30 2.84
C TRP A 99 13.82 -6.03 1.52
N PHE A 100 14.66 -6.95 1.07
CA PHE A 100 15.31 -6.85 -0.24
C PHE A 100 14.31 -6.73 -1.41
N MET A 101 13.06 -7.16 -1.22
CA MET A 101 12.00 -7.06 -2.23
C MET A 101 11.32 -5.67 -2.25
N TRP A 102 11.51 -4.87 -1.21
CA TRP A 102 10.79 -3.61 -1.08
C TRP A 102 11.18 -2.62 -2.17
N ASP A 103 12.45 -2.59 -2.59
CA ASP A 103 12.92 -1.72 -3.68
C ASP A 103 12.21 -2.00 -5.00
N ASP A 104 11.94 -3.25 -5.31
CA ASP A 104 11.18 -3.62 -6.50
C ASP A 104 9.68 -3.34 -6.32
N LEU A 105 9.16 -3.53 -5.11
CA LEU A 105 7.75 -3.26 -4.81
C LEU A 105 7.40 -1.77 -4.89
N VAL A 106 8.29 -0.87 -4.49
CA VAL A 106 8.02 0.58 -4.52
C VAL A 106 8.25 1.19 -5.87
N ARG A 107 8.94 0.50 -6.78
CA ARG A 107 9.21 1.03 -8.13
C ARG A 107 7.91 1.32 -8.87
N GLY A 108 7.73 2.59 -9.27
CA GLY A 108 6.52 3.07 -9.95
C GLY A 108 5.30 3.24 -9.05
N ALA A 109 5.44 3.12 -7.74
CA ALA A 109 4.38 3.45 -6.82
C ALA A 109 4.23 4.98 -6.69
N ILE A 110 2.99 5.45 -6.56
CA ILE A 110 2.70 6.86 -6.31
C ILE A 110 2.84 7.22 -4.83
N GLY A 111 2.82 6.22 -3.95
CA GLY A 111 2.95 6.41 -2.51
C GLY A 111 2.67 5.12 -1.74
N ALA A 112 2.73 5.22 -0.42
CA ALA A 112 2.54 4.12 0.48
C ALA A 112 1.58 4.42 1.64
N VAL A 113 0.84 3.40 2.10
CA VAL A 113 0.14 3.40 3.39
C VAL A 113 0.98 2.61 4.37
N VAL A 114 1.48 3.27 5.42
CA VAL A 114 2.16 2.61 6.54
C VAL A 114 1.13 2.29 7.61
N LEU A 115 0.73 1.03 7.70
CA LEU A 115 -0.15 0.57 8.77
C LEU A 115 0.62 0.45 10.09
N VAL A 116 0.07 1.00 11.15
CA VAL A 116 0.68 1.04 12.48
C VAL A 116 -0.25 0.43 13.52
N ASP A 117 0.29 -0.49 14.32
CA ASP A 117 -0.34 -0.99 15.54
C ASP A 117 0.20 -0.20 16.72
N THR A 118 -0.64 0.63 17.34
CA THR A 118 -0.23 1.50 18.45
C THR A 118 0.22 0.73 19.70
N ARG A 119 -0.04 -0.57 19.76
CA ARG A 119 0.47 -1.45 20.82
C ARG A 119 1.92 -1.87 20.60
N ARG A 120 2.44 -1.68 19.37
CA ARG A 120 3.79 -2.08 18.93
C ARG A 120 4.38 -1.05 17.98
N LEU A 121 4.48 0.19 18.43
CA LEU A 121 4.96 1.31 17.61
C LEU A 121 6.35 1.06 17.03
N ALA A 122 7.21 0.32 17.75
CA ALA A 122 8.56 0.01 17.29
C ALA A 122 8.60 -0.72 15.93
N ASP A 123 7.56 -1.47 15.57
CA ASP A 123 7.49 -2.19 14.31
C ASP A 123 7.28 -1.26 13.10
N ALA A 124 6.93 0.02 13.34
CA ALA A 124 6.65 0.98 12.27
C ALA A 124 7.90 1.72 11.78
N PHE A 125 8.91 1.94 12.65
CA PHE A 125 10.07 2.76 12.32
C PHE A 125 10.73 2.40 11.01
N ALA A 126 11.01 1.13 10.84
CA ALA A 126 11.69 0.65 9.66
C ALA A 126 10.92 0.89 8.34
N SER A 127 9.58 0.88 8.38
CA SER A 127 8.76 1.23 7.22
C SER A 127 8.79 2.74 6.96
N ILE A 128 8.74 3.54 8.01
CA ILE A 128 8.79 5.00 7.94
C ILE A 128 10.14 5.44 7.36
N ASP A 129 11.25 5.01 7.99
CA ASP A 129 12.62 5.30 7.52
C ASP A 129 12.81 4.93 6.06
N PHE A 130 12.27 3.76 5.65
CA PHE A 130 12.38 3.29 4.26
C PHE A 130 11.75 4.25 3.25
N PHE A 131 10.57 4.82 3.56
CA PHE A 131 9.87 5.74 2.66
C PHE A 131 10.45 7.14 2.73
N ASP A 132 10.89 7.61 3.90
CA ASP A 132 11.59 8.88 4.09
C ASP A 132 12.89 8.92 3.28
N ASP A 133 13.73 7.88 3.37
CA ASP A 133 14.99 7.77 2.63
C ASP A 133 14.79 7.83 1.12
N ARG A 134 13.66 7.35 0.61
CA ARG A 134 13.33 7.32 -0.82
C ARG A 134 12.49 8.50 -1.29
N GLN A 135 12.11 9.39 -0.36
CA GLN A 135 11.22 10.51 -0.66
C GLN A 135 9.92 10.07 -1.37
N LEU A 136 9.46 8.85 -1.08
CA LEU A 136 8.20 8.37 -1.60
C LEU A 136 7.06 8.87 -0.71
N PRO A 137 6.05 9.57 -1.25
CA PRO A 137 4.90 10.01 -0.47
C PRO A 137 4.27 8.87 0.33
N TYR A 138 3.99 9.09 1.61
CA TYR A 138 3.27 8.10 2.41
C TYR A 138 2.35 8.76 3.42
N ILE A 139 1.41 7.99 3.92
CA ILE A 139 0.60 8.33 5.09
C ILE A 139 0.78 7.25 6.15
N VAL A 140 0.52 7.62 7.39
CA VAL A 140 0.44 6.68 8.51
C VAL A 140 -1.02 6.38 8.80
N ALA A 141 -1.40 5.10 8.79
CA ALA A 141 -2.73 4.64 9.12
C ALA A 141 -2.70 3.83 10.42
N LEU A 142 -3.20 4.41 11.51
CA LEU A 142 -3.28 3.75 12.81
C LEU A 142 -4.41 2.72 12.77
N ASN A 143 -4.05 1.43 12.77
CA ASN A 143 -5.05 0.38 12.72
C ASN A 143 -5.70 0.19 14.10
N CYS A 144 -6.94 0.66 14.22
CA CYS A 144 -7.73 0.58 15.44
C CYS A 144 -8.33 -0.81 15.57
N PHE A 145 -7.57 -1.74 16.18
CA PHE A 145 -8.09 -3.05 16.55
C PHE A 145 -9.25 -2.86 17.53
N ASP A 146 -10.34 -3.54 17.28
CA ASP A 146 -11.59 -3.45 18.09
C ASP A 146 -12.23 -2.05 18.12
N GLY A 147 -11.92 -1.19 17.15
CA GLY A 147 -12.48 0.14 17.02
C GLY A 147 -11.96 1.16 18.03
N MET A 148 -10.91 0.83 18.79
CA MET A 148 -10.36 1.71 19.82
C MET A 148 -9.03 2.31 19.42
N LEU A 149 -8.89 3.62 19.61
CA LEU A 149 -7.60 4.34 19.56
C LEU A 149 -7.07 4.46 21.00
N HIS A 150 -5.93 3.81 21.27
CA HIS A 150 -5.35 3.77 22.62
C HIS A 150 -4.49 4.99 22.96
N HIS A 151 -4.03 5.72 21.96
CA HIS A 151 -3.14 6.88 22.10
C HIS A 151 -3.65 8.04 21.26
N ARG A 152 -3.37 9.27 21.67
CA ARG A 152 -3.68 10.43 20.85
C ARG A 152 -2.80 10.42 19.59
N ILE A 153 -3.31 10.97 18.50
CA ILE A 153 -2.57 11.01 17.22
C ILE A 153 -1.26 11.80 17.39
N GLU A 154 -1.31 12.90 18.17
CA GLU A 154 -0.14 13.73 18.45
C GLU A 154 0.95 12.94 19.19
N ASP A 155 0.56 12.16 20.21
CA ASP A 155 1.51 11.33 20.96
C ASP A 155 2.18 10.27 20.07
N VAL A 156 1.43 9.72 19.10
CA VAL A 156 1.97 8.76 18.13
C VAL A 156 2.91 9.46 17.14
N ARG A 157 2.56 10.68 16.68
CA ARG A 157 3.41 11.47 15.80
C ARG A 157 4.77 11.76 16.46
N ASP A 158 4.74 12.23 17.70
CA ASP A 158 5.95 12.52 18.48
C ASP A 158 6.79 11.26 18.70
N ALA A 159 6.15 10.15 19.09
CA ALA A 159 6.82 8.88 19.36
C ALA A 159 7.49 8.27 18.13
N LEU A 160 6.91 8.44 16.94
CA LEU A 160 7.45 7.95 15.67
C LEU A 160 8.26 9.01 14.91
N THR A 161 8.40 10.23 15.46
CA THR A 161 9.15 11.35 14.86
C THR A 161 8.67 11.67 13.43
N ILE A 162 7.34 11.65 13.22
CA ILE A 162 6.72 11.86 11.91
C ILE A 162 6.59 13.37 11.65
N ASP A 163 7.07 13.83 10.49
CA ASP A 163 6.94 15.22 10.05
C ASP A 163 5.47 15.67 10.00
N ASP A 164 5.23 16.94 10.33
CA ASP A 164 3.87 17.52 10.38
C ASP A 164 3.15 17.50 9.03
N SER A 165 3.88 17.48 7.93
CA SER A 165 3.33 17.40 6.57
C SER A 165 2.77 16.03 6.23
N ILE A 166 3.16 14.97 6.95
CA ILE A 166 2.73 13.60 6.70
C ILE A 166 1.39 13.33 7.40
N PRO A 167 0.34 12.97 6.67
CA PRO A 167 -0.96 12.68 7.26
C PRO A 167 -0.93 11.43 8.15
N ILE A 168 -1.54 11.54 9.33
CA ILE A 168 -1.86 10.40 10.18
C ILE A 168 -3.39 10.26 10.23
N VAL A 169 -3.89 9.09 9.89
CA VAL A 169 -5.33 8.77 9.92
C VAL A 169 -5.60 7.57 10.80
N THR A 170 -6.77 7.51 11.40
CA THR A 170 -7.25 6.29 12.04
C THR A 170 -7.86 5.37 11.00
N CYS A 171 -7.63 4.06 11.13
CA CYS A 171 -8.12 3.07 10.19
C CYS A 171 -8.62 1.83 10.93
N ASP A 172 -9.74 1.28 10.52
CA ASP A 172 -10.09 -0.12 10.78
C ASP A 172 -9.89 -0.90 9.48
N ALA A 173 -8.81 -1.67 9.42
CA ALA A 173 -8.44 -2.43 8.23
C ALA A 173 -9.51 -3.45 7.78
N ARG A 174 -10.50 -3.75 8.63
CA ARG A 174 -11.60 -4.68 8.32
C ARG A 174 -12.74 -4.02 7.55
N THR A 175 -12.82 -2.69 7.57
CA THR A 175 -13.94 -1.96 6.97
C THR A 175 -13.53 -1.27 5.68
N LYS A 176 -14.33 -1.47 4.64
CA LYS A 176 -14.08 -0.93 3.31
C LYS A 176 -14.02 0.60 3.32
N GLU A 177 -14.91 1.23 4.05
CA GLU A 177 -15.04 2.70 4.13
C GLU A 177 -13.77 3.31 4.75
N SER A 178 -13.31 2.75 5.87
CA SER A 178 -12.12 3.24 6.56
C SER A 178 -10.86 3.06 5.72
N THR A 179 -10.71 1.88 5.09
CA THR A 179 -9.61 1.59 4.19
C THR A 179 -9.62 2.51 2.95
N LYS A 180 -10.80 2.73 2.36
CA LYS A 180 -10.95 3.63 1.22
C LYS A 180 -10.61 5.07 1.58
N HIS A 181 -10.99 5.54 2.78
CA HIS A 181 -10.62 6.87 3.29
C HIS A 181 -9.10 7.03 3.37
N ALA A 182 -8.39 6.05 3.93
CA ALA A 182 -6.92 6.09 3.99
C ALA A 182 -6.30 6.16 2.59
N LEU A 183 -6.81 5.40 1.61
CA LEU A 183 -6.32 5.43 0.23
C LEU A 183 -6.57 6.79 -0.44
N ILE A 184 -7.73 7.41 -0.24
CA ILE A 184 -8.02 8.75 -0.75
C ILE A 184 -7.06 9.77 -0.15
N THR A 185 -6.86 9.75 1.18
CA THR A 185 -5.91 10.65 1.86
C THR A 185 -4.49 10.51 1.29
N LEU A 186 -4.04 9.27 1.01
CA LEU A 186 -2.74 9.05 0.38
C LEU A 186 -2.67 9.67 -1.03
N VAL A 187 -3.66 9.43 -1.88
CA VAL A 187 -3.67 9.98 -3.25
C VAL A 187 -3.63 11.50 -3.22
N GLU A 188 -4.44 12.13 -2.37
CA GLU A 188 -4.44 13.59 -2.20
C GLU A 188 -3.10 14.12 -1.69
N HIS A 189 -2.47 13.41 -0.75
CA HIS A 189 -1.16 13.77 -0.21
C HIS A 189 -0.08 13.69 -1.29
N ALA A 190 -0.02 12.59 -2.03
CA ALA A 190 0.93 12.40 -3.13
C ALA A 190 0.76 13.47 -4.23
N MET A 191 -0.48 13.78 -4.60
CA MET A 191 -0.76 14.84 -5.58
C MET A 191 -0.26 16.21 -5.11
N ARG A 192 -0.47 16.57 -3.82
CA ARG A 192 0.04 17.83 -3.26
C ARG A 192 1.57 17.90 -3.32
N GLN A 193 2.27 16.83 -2.96
CA GLN A 193 3.73 16.79 -3.00
C GLN A 193 4.26 16.97 -4.43
N TRP A 194 3.66 16.32 -5.42
CA TRP A 194 4.09 16.47 -6.82
C TRP A 194 3.88 17.87 -7.38
N MET A 195 2.78 18.54 -6.99
CA MET A 195 2.55 19.94 -7.42
C MET A 195 3.55 20.91 -6.81
N THR A 196 4.09 20.65 -5.61
CA THR A 196 5.12 21.48 -4.97
C THR A 196 6.52 21.25 -5.52
N VAL A 197 6.83 20.06 -6.01
CA VAL A 197 8.16 19.73 -6.59
C VAL A 197 8.25 20.18 -8.06
N GLY A 198 7.13 20.35 -8.75
CA GLY A 198 7.06 20.77 -10.16
C GLY A 198 6.91 22.29 -10.38
N ALA A 199 6.89 23.10 -9.32
CA ALA A 199 6.82 24.55 -9.35
C ALA A 199 8.18 25.18 -9.06
#